data_7b877d47936299baa7b8dcfa51c6cccf
#
_entry.id   7b877d47936299baa7b8dcfa51c6cccf
#
_cell.length_a   1.000
_cell.length_b   1.000
_cell.length_c   1.000
_cell.angle_alpha   90.00
_cell.angle_beta   90.00
_cell.angle_gamma   90.00
#
_symmetry.space_group_name_H-M   'P 1'
#
loop_
_entity.id
_entity.type
_entity.pdbx_description
1 polymer ?
#
loop_
_entity_poly.entity_id
_entity_poly.type
_entity_poly.pdbx_seq_one_letter_code
_entity_poly.pdbx_strand_id
1 'polypeptide(L)'
;MSKNIITDEKALLDSVLASQISIPAQPAILQEIDKLIAKPNDQITAIGNLINKDVGLSGAIFKLVNSSFYKSSSQISSIQKAITVLGLNQVSNLIKGLLLRKSIGGNEVAYEKFWERSNEIALLSAIIAKKQISACNIPVEQAYMAGLFHECGVPILMQRFPEYCKSFRLNQGSHWPDFREEDERFHTNHTVVGYLVTKHWNLPEYICQAVRFHHERLNVDHAALTLVSILQMARYLHKKLHRINDPDWAENSGQILFEIGVSEEGAGEFMEDVLEKFHHDQP
;
A
#
# COMPACT_ATOMS: atom_id res chain seq x y z
N MET A 1 -5.87 -25.30 20.88
CA MET A 1 -5.58 -24.16 21.77
C MET A 1 -4.98 -23.08 20.91
N SER A 2 -5.80 -22.21 20.34
CA SER A 2 -5.35 -21.07 19.56
C SER A 2 -4.73 -20.07 20.52
N LYS A 3 -3.40 -19.99 20.53
CA LYS A 3 -2.72 -18.85 21.14
C LYS A 3 -3.10 -17.63 20.31
N ASN A 4 -3.89 -16.73 20.88
CA ASN A 4 -4.06 -15.37 20.43
C ASN A 4 -2.68 -14.69 20.36
N ILE A 5 -2.07 -14.73 19.20
CA ILE A 5 -0.96 -13.84 18.85
C ILE A 5 -1.62 -12.59 18.26
N ILE A 6 -2.44 -11.93 19.04
CA ILE A 6 -2.61 -10.50 18.94
C ILE A 6 -1.23 -10.00 19.34
N THR A 7 -0.44 -9.63 18.34
CA THR A 7 0.79 -8.86 18.59
C THR A 7 0.33 -7.74 19.51
N ASP A 8 0.81 -7.70 20.72
CA ASP A 8 0.34 -6.76 21.74
C ASP A 8 0.52 -5.35 21.16
N GLU A 9 -0.56 -4.77 20.63
CA GLU A 9 -0.56 -3.46 19.98
C GLU A 9 0.06 -2.41 20.90
N LYS A 10 -0.08 -2.61 22.20
CA LYS A 10 0.55 -1.81 23.23
C LYS A 10 2.07 -1.99 23.20
N ALA A 11 2.57 -3.21 23.10
CA ALA A 11 4.01 -3.46 23.02
C ALA A 11 4.62 -2.86 21.73
N LEU A 12 3.89 -2.92 20.61
CA LEU A 12 4.32 -2.27 19.37
C LEU A 12 4.36 -0.73 19.53
N LEU A 13 3.32 -0.16 20.14
CA LEU A 13 3.28 1.27 20.40
C LEU A 13 4.40 1.70 21.34
N ASP A 14 4.65 0.94 22.41
CA ASP A 14 5.71 1.21 23.38
C ASP A 14 7.10 1.18 22.70
N SER A 15 7.36 0.27 21.76
CA SER A 15 8.62 0.21 21.01
C SER A 15 8.83 1.44 20.12
N VAL A 16 7.78 1.87 19.42
CA VAL A 16 7.82 3.07 18.56
C VAL A 16 7.98 4.34 19.39
N LEU A 17 7.31 4.45 20.53
CA LEU A 17 7.46 5.58 21.46
C LEU A 17 8.86 5.61 22.08
N ALA A 18 9.41 4.46 22.48
CA ALA A 18 10.78 4.37 22.99
C ALA A 18 11.82 4.84 21.97
N SER A 19 11.57 4.58 20.68
CA SER A 19 12.40 5.06 19.56
C SER A 19 12.16 6.54 19.21
N GLN A 20 11.27 7.24 19.93
CA GLN A 20 10.89 8.64 19.70
C GLN A 20 10.40 8.90 18.25
N ILE A 21 9.74 7.94 17.66
CA ILE A 21 9.13 8.06 16.34
C ILE A 21 7.80 8.81 16.48
N SER A 22 7.62 9.85 15.65
CA SER A 22 6.36 10.61 15.60
C SER A 22 5.48 10.06 14.46
N ILE A 23 4.31 9.56 14.82
CA ILE A 23 3.31 9.17 13.81
C ILE A 23 2.69 10.45 13.23
N PRO A 24 2.67 10.63 11.90
CA PRO A 24 2.08 11.80 11.28
C PRO A 24 0.61 11.98 11.66
N ALA A 25 0.26 13.17 12.10
CA ALA A 25 -1.13 13.50 12.43
C ALA A 25 -2.01 13.45 11.16
N GLN A 26 -3.24 12.99 11.35
CA GLN A 26 -4.22 12.96 10.29
C GLN A 26 -4.59 14.38 9.86
N PRO A 27 -4.47 14.74 8.56
CA PRO A 27 -4.84 16.09 8.08
C PRO A 27 -6.30 16.43 8.35
N ALA A 28 -6.58 17.71 8.63
CA ALA A 28 -7.93 18.19 8.95
C ALA A 28 -8.98 17.82 7.88
N ILE A 29 -8.60 17.91 6.60
CA ILE A 29 -9.49 17.52 5.49
C ILE A 29 -9.97 16.07 5.58
N LEU A 30 -9.10 15.16 6.05
CA LEU A 30 -9.46 13.76 6.20
C LEU A 30 -10.45 13.56 7.35
N GLN A 31 -10.25 14.25 8.47
CA GLN A 31 -11.21 14.23 9.59
C GLN A 31 -12.57 14.78 9.18
N GLU A 32 -12.60 15.79 8.29
CA GLU A 32 -13.86 16.31 7.74
C GLU A 32 -14.54 15.28 6.81
N ILE A 33 -13.76 14.59 5.97
CA ILE A 33 -14.28 13.51 5.11
C ILE A 33 -14.87 12.38 5.96
N ASP A 34 -14.17 11.91 6.98
CA ASP A 34 -14.65 10.85 7.86
C ASP A 34 -15.95 11.26 8.59
N LYS A 35 -16.06 12.53 9.03
CA LYS A 35 -17.30 13.09 9.59
C LYS A 35 -18.45 13.14 8.58
N LEU A 36 -18.17 13.45 7.33
CA LEU A 36 -19.18 13.48 6.26
C LEU A 36 -19.64 12.06 5.91
N ILE A 37 -18.73 11.10 5.86
CA ILE A 37 -19.06 9.67 5.64
C ILE A 37 -20.00 9.13 6.73
N ALA A 38 -19.84 9.57 7.95
CA ALA A 38 -20.69 9.15 9.07
C ALA A 38 -22.13 9.74 9.03
N LYS A 39 -22.40 10.72 8.16
CA LYS A 39 -23.75 11.36 8.05
C LYS A 39 -24.62 10.64 7.02
N PRO A 40 -25.92 10.45 7.25
CA PRO A 40 -26.78 9.65 6.38
C PRO A 40 -27.20 10.30 5.04
N ASN A 41 -26.99 11.61 4.84
CA ASN A 41 -27.48 12.33 3.68
C ASN A 41 -26.43 13.20 3.01
N ASP A 42 -26.50 13.33 1.67
CA ASP A 42 -25.73 14.25 0.79
C ASP A 42 -24.18 14.09 0.85
N GLN A 43 -23.69 12.90 1.21
CA GLN A 43 -22.28 12.63 1.38
C GLN A 43 -21.46 12.88 0.10
N ILE A 44 -21.96 12.44 -1.06
CA ILE A 44 -21.22 12.51 -2.34
C ILE A 44 -20.96 13.96 -2.73
N THR A 45 -21.99 14.81 -2.66
CA THR A 45 -21.88 16.22 -3.02
C THR A 45 -20.98 16.97 -2.04
N ALA A 46 -21.17 16.76 -0.74
CA ALA A 46 -20.40 17.44 0.31
C ALA A 46 -18.91 17.06 0.24
N ILE A 47 -18.60 15.77 0.10
CA ILE A 47 -17.22 15.28 0.00
C ILE A 47 -16.59 15.75 -1.31
N GLY A 48 -17.31 15.67 -2.43
CA GLY A 48 -16.83 16.19 -3.72
C GLY A 48 -16.47 17.67 -3.66
N ASN A 49 -17.29 18.48 -3.02
CA ASN A 49 -17.04 19.91 -2.85
C ASN A 49 -15.83 20.18 -1.92
N LEU A 50 -15.68 19.36 -0.89
CA LEU A 50 -14.53 19.47 0.02
C LEU A 50 -13.22 19.15 -0.70
N ILE A 51 -13.17 18.04 -1.45
CA ILE A 51 -11.99 17.62 -2.22
C ILE A 51 -11.64 18.65 -3.31
N ASN A 52 -12.62 19.22 -3.98
CA ASN A 52 -12.42 20.21 -5.04
C ASN A 52 -11.76 21.52 -4.55
N LYS A 53 -11.72 21.77 -3.24
CA LYS A 53 -10.99 22.91 -2.68
C LYS A 53 -9.47 22.72 -2.73
N ASP A 54 -8.98 21.49 -2.79
CA ASP A 54 -7.56 21.17 -2.96
C ASP A 54 -7.31 20.69 -4.41
N VAL A 55 -6.80 21.60 -5.25
CA VAL A 55 -6.52 21.33 -6.68
C VAL A 55 -5.53 20.20 -6.86
N GLY A 56 -4.52 20.09 -5.98
CA GLY A 56 -3.52 19.02 -6.04
C GLY A 56 -4.14 17.65 -5.75
N LEU A 57 -5.00 17.57 -4.74
CA LEU A 57 -5.70 16.35 -4.36
C LEU A 57 -6.67 15.92 -5.47
N SER A 58 -7.47 16.88 -6.00
CA SER A 58 -8.39 16.61 -7.11
C SER A 58 -7.65 16.12 -8.35
N GLY A 59 -6.56 16.78 -8.72
CA GLY A 59 -5.72 16.38 -9.86
C GLY A 59 -5.14 14.99 -9.72
N ALA A 60 -4.64 14.63 -8.53
CA ALA A 60 -4.12 13.30 -8.25
C ALA A 60 -5.21 12.22 -8.33
N ILE A 61 -6.41 12.49 -7.81
CA ILE A 61 -7.57 11.59 -7.94
C ILE A 61 -7.94 11.42 -9.40
N PHE A 62 -8.05 12.50 -10.18
CA PHE A 62 -8.40 12.41 -11.61
C PHE A 62 -7.36 11.64 -12.41
N LYS A 63 -6.07 11.85 -12.16
CA LYS A 63 -4.99 11.08 -12.80
C LYS A 63 -5.15 9.58 -12.52
N LEU A 64 -5.47 9.21 -11.29
CA LEU A 64 -5.63 7.82 -10.89
C LEU A 64 -6.88 7.19 -11.49
N VAL A 65 -8.07 7.81 -11.33
CA VAL A 65 -9.35 7.21 -11.76
C VAL A 65 -9.52 7.17 -13.28
N ASN A 66 -8.77 7.98 -14.02
CA ASN A 66 -8.74 7.95 -15.49
C ASN A 66 -7.54 7.17 -16.05
N SER A 67 -6.73 6.55 -15.21
CA SER A 67 -5.67 5.67 -15.68
C SER A 67 -6.26 4.46 -16.42
N SER A 68 -5.46 3.83 -17.27
CA SER A 68 -5.84 2.60 -17.99
C SER A 68 -6.30 1.48 -17.07
N PHE A 69 -5.92 1.59 -15.82
CA PHE A 69 -6.25 0.69 -14.73
C PHE A 69 -7.75 0.67 -14.37
N TYR A 70 -8.37 1.84 -14.21
CA TYR A 70 -9.80 1.94 -13.85
C TYR A 70 -10.74 1.84 -15.06
N LYS A 71 -10.22 1.87 -16.30
CA LYS A 71 -10.99 1.83 -17.57
C LYS A 71 -12.51 1.99 -17.39
N SER A 72 -12.94 3.23 -17.13
CA SER A 72 -14.33 3.60 -17.28
C SER A 72 -14.65 3.74 -18.78
N SER A 73 -15.82 3.32 -19.21
CA SER A 73 -16.32 3.52 -20.57
C SER A 73 -16.41 4.99 -20.97
N SER A 74 -16.28 5.90 -20.01
CA SER A 74 -16.25 7.35 -20.20
C SER A 74 -15.28 8.00 -19.21
N GLN A 75 -14.61 9.06 -19.65
CA GLN A 75 -13.72 9.85 -18.80
C GLN A 75 -14.46 10.35 -17.53
N ILE A 76 -13.85 10.16 -16.39
CA ILE A 76 -14.33 10.66 -15.11
C ILE A 76 -13.88 12.11 -14.95
N SER A 77 -14.85 13.03 -15.00
CA SER A 77 -14.62 14.49 -15.05
C SER A 77 -15.02 15.22 -13.76
N SER A 78 -15.55 14.52 -12.76
CA SER A 78 -15.88 15.11 -11.47
C SER A 78 -15.59 14.14 -10.32
N ILE A 79 -15.29 14.68 -9.14
CA ILE A 79 -15.09 13.86 -7.92
C ILE A 79 -16.39 13.13 -7.57
N GLN A 80 -17.56 13.75 -7.75
CA GLN A 80 -18.84 13.10 -7.52
C GLN A 80 -19.03 11.88 -8.42
N LYS A 81 -18.61 11.98 -9.71
CA LYS A 81 -18.65 10.85 -10.64
C LYS A 81 -17.64 9.75 -10.22
N ALA A 82 -16.46 10.14 -9.74
CA ALA A 82 -15.49 9.19 -9.19
C ALA A 82 -16.07 8.42 -8.00
N ILE A 83 -16.73 9.12 -7.07
CA ILE A 83 -17.39 8.50 -5.91
C ILE A 83 -18.53 7.57 -6.36
N THR A 84 -19.31 7.97 -7.36
CA THR A 84 -20.42 7.16 -7.87
C THR A 84 -19.93 5.87 -8.53
N VAL A 85 -18.80 5.93 -9.26
CA VAL A 85 -18.25 4.78 -10.01
C VAL A 85 -17.46 3.85 -9.11
N LEU A 86 -16.60 4.39 -8.23
CA LEU A 86 -15.69 3.61 -7.38
C LEU A 86 -16.29 3.28 -6.02
N GLY A 87 -17.26 4.03 -5.58
CA GLY A 87 -17.80 3.98 -4.23
C GLY A 87 -17.08 4.93 -3.27
N LEU A 88 -17.83 5.39 -2.28
CA LEU A 88 -17.35 6.38 -1.31
C LEU A 88 -16.13 5.90 -0.50
N ASN A 89 -16.18 4.67 -0.03
CA ASN A 89 -15.09 4.09 0.77
C ASN A 89 -13.79 4.00 -0.03
N GLN A 90 -13.86 3.63 -1.30
CA GLN A 90 -12.68 3.51 -2.17
C GLN A 90 -12.05 4.86 -2.43
N VAL A 91 -12.86 5.87 -2.78
CA VAL A 91 -12.36 7.24 -2.97
C VAL A 91 -11.77 7.79 -1.67
N SER A 92 -12.38 7.54 -0.52
CA SER A 92 -11.84 7.93 0.79
C SER A 92 -10.48 7.29 1.05
N ASN A 93 -10.32 6.00 0.79
CA ASN A 93 -9.05 5.29 0.96
C ASN A 93 -7.97 5.84 0.03
N LEU A 94 -8.30 6.13 -1.23
CA LEU A 94 -7.37 6.77 -2.17
C LEU A 94 -6.92 8.15 -1.67
N ILE A 95 -7.83 8.94 -1.11
CA ILE A 95 -7.51 10.24 -0.50
C ILE A 95 -6.56 10.05 0.69
N LYS A 96 -6.81 9.06 1.55
CA LYS A 96 -5.92 8.72 2.66
C LYS A 96 -4.50 8.46 2.16
N GLY A 97 -4.35 7.68 1.07
CA GLY A 97 -3.06 7.41 0.44
C GLY A 97 -2.33 8.65 -0.05
N LEU A 98 -3.03 9.49 -0.79
CA LEU A 98 -2.47 10.72 -1.33
C LEU A 98 -2.08 11.71 -0.23
N LEU A 99 -2.89 11.81 0.81
CA LEU A 99 -2.63 12.69 1.95
C LEU A 99 -1.49 12.16 2.84
N LEU A 100 -1.38 10.84 3.01
CA LEU A 100 -0.26 10.24 3.72
C LEU A 100 1.05 10.57 3.01
N ARG A 101 1.13 10.39 1.70
CA ARG A 101 2.27 10.80 0.89
C ARG A 101 2.62 12.28 1.10
N LYS A 102 1.62 13.16 1.10
CA LYS A 102 1.82 14.60 1.31
C LYS A 102 2.29 14.93 2.73
N SER A 103 1.84 14.18 3.74
CA SER A 103 2.16 14.41 5.16
C SER A 103 3.56 13.91 5.55
N ILE A 104 4.03 12.85 4.88
CA ILE A 104 5.35 12.27 5.12
C ILE A 104 6.42 12.92 4.24
N GLY A 105 6.05 13.80 3.32
CA GLY A 105 6.87 14.33 2.24
C GLY A 105 8.31 14.70 2.62
N GLY A 106 9.20 14.57 1.64
CA GLY A 106 10.60 14.97 1.69
C GLY A 106 11.07 15.31 0.29
N ASN A 107 12.07 16.17 0.18
CA ASN A 107 12.66 16.60 -1.10
C ASN A 107 13.91 15.78 -1.47
N GLU A 108 14.21 14.71 -0.75
CA GLU A 108 15.39 13.89 -1.01
C GLU A 108 15.12 12.85 -2.10
N VAL A 109 16.14 12.54 -2.90
CA VAL A 109 16.09 11.51 -3.97
C VAL A 109 15.58 10.16 -3.44
N ALA A 110 15.90 9.80 -2.19
CA ALA A 110 15.41 8.58 -1.57
C ALA A 110 13.87 8.56 -1.43
N TYR A 111 13.24 9.70 -1.12
CA TYR A 111 11.78 9.80 -1.03
C TYR A 111 11.10 9.69 -2.39
N GLU A 112 11.67 10.28 -3.43
CA GLU A 112 11.14 10.15 -4.79
C GLU A 112 11.17 8.69 -5.24
N LYS A 113 12.32 8.02 -5.11
CA LYS A 113 12.48 6.60 -5.43
C LYS A 113 11.57 5.70 -4.61
N PHE A 114 11.36 6.02 -3.33
CA PHE A 114 10.43 5.33 -2.49
C PHE A 114 9.01 5.38 -3.05
N TRP A 115 8.52 6.57 -3.41
CA TRP A 115 7.16 6.72 -3.93
C TRP A 115 6.98 6.16 -5.34
N GLU A 116 8.01 6.24 -6.20
CA GLU A 116 8.02 5.58 -7.51
C GLU A 116 7.83 4.08 -7.35
N ARG A 117 8.64 3.45 -6.49
CA ARG A 117 8.53 2.03 -6.19
C ARG A 117 7.18 1.64 -5.59
N SER A 118 6.68 2.40 -4.62
CA SER A 118 5.39 2.13 -4.01
C SER A 118 4.24 2.18 -5.03
N ASN A 119 4.31 3.12 -5.98
CA ASN A 119 3.34 3.19 -7.08
C ASN A 119 3.46 2.00 -8.05
N GLU A 120 4.67 1.57 -8.41
CA GLU A 120 4.88 0.41 -9.28
C GLU A 120 4.35 -0.87 -8.64
N ILE A 121 4.62 -1.10 -7.35
CA ILE A 121 4.09 -2.25 -6.61
C ILE A 121 2.57 -2.17 -6.45
N ALA A 122 2.01 -0.97 -6.26
CA ALA A 122 0.56 -0.77 -6.23
C ALA A 122 -0.10 -1.15 -7.56
N LEU A 123 0.48 -0.75 -8.70
CA LEU A 123 -0.01 -1.11 -10.03
C LEU A 123 0.10 -2.62 -10.28
N LEU A 124 1.23 -3.23 -9.96
CA LEU A 124 1.42 -4.68 -10.08
C LEU A 124 0.41 -5.45 -9.23
N SER A 125 0.22 -5.07 -7.95
CA SER A 125 -0.76 -5.67 -7.04
C SER A 125 -2.17 -5.63 -7.62
N ALA A 126 -2.51 -4.53 -8.20
CA ALA A 126 -3.81 -4.29 -8.79
C ALA A 126 -4.02 -5.10 -10.09
N ILE A 127 -3.00 -5.22 -10.95
CA ILE A 127 -3.05 -6.06 -12.15
C ILE A 127 -3.23 -7.53 -11.75
N ILE A 128 -2.49 -8.02 -10.75
CA ILE A 128 -2.61 -9.37 -10.24
C ILE A 128 -4.04 -9.62 -9.74
N ALA A 129 -4.56 -8.75 -8.86
CA ALA A 129 -5.92 -8.86 -8.34
C ALA A 129 -6.97 -8.87 -9.45
N LYS A 130 -6.82 -8.03 -10.48
CA LYS A 130 -7.72 -7.97 -11.63
C LYS A 130 -7.72 -9.26 -12.45
N LYS A 131 -6.54 -9.81 -12.71
CA LYS A 131 -6.39 -11.07 -13.45
C LYS A 131 -6.95 -12.26 -12.67
N GLN A 132 -6.86 -12.24 -11.36
CA GLN A 132 -7.29 -13.32 -10.46
C GLN A 132 -8.58 -13.00 -9.68
N ILE A 133 -9.38 -12.06 -10.16
CA ILE A 133 -10.58 -11.63 -9.43
C ILE A 133 -11.55 -12.78 -9.13
N SER A 134 -11.68 -13.76 -10.02
CA SER A 134 -12.54 -14.92 -9.84
C SER A 134 -12.02 -15.92 -8.80
N ALA A 135 -10.71 -15.97 -8.59
CA ALA A 135 -10.08 -16.87 -7.61
C ALA A 135 -9.89 -16.18 -6.26
N CYS A 136 -9.36 -14.96 -6.28
CA CYS A 136 -9.00 -14.23 -5.07
C CYS A 136 -10.17 -13.47 -4.44
N ASN A 137 -11.13 -13.02 -5.25
CA ASN A 137 -12.22 -12.14 -4.82
C ASN A 137 -11.73 -10.87 -4.07
N ILE A 138 -10.51 -10.41 -4.40
CA ILE A 138 -9.93 -9.19 -3.87
C ILE A 138 -10.23 -8.04 -4.84
N PRO A 139 -10.96 -7.00 -4.40
CA PRO A 139 -11.15 -5.81 -5.21
C PRO A 139 -9.82 -5.17 -5.58
N VAL A 140 -9.75 -4.73 -6.80
CA VAL A 140 -8.55 -4.17 -7.43
C VAL A 140 -8.00 -2.97 -6.65
N GLU A 141 -8.91 -2.14 -6.13
CA GLU A 141 -8.60 -0.97 -5.33
C GLU A 141 -7.97 -1.35 -3.98
N GLN A 142 -8.38 -2.46 -3.40
CA GLN A 142 -7.79 -2.97 -2.16
C GLN A 142 -6.35 -3.41 -2.38
N ALA A 143 -6.09 -4.13 -3.46
CA ALA A 143 -4.75 -4.56 -3.83
C ALA A 143 -3.84 -3.35 -4.16
N TYR A 144 -4.36 -2.36 -4.91
CA TYR A 144 -3.66 -1.11 -5.17
C TYR A 144 -3.26 -0.39 -3.87
N MET A 145 -4.21 -0.24 -2.95
CA MET A 145 -3.99 0.44 -1.67
C MET A 145 -2.98 -0.31 -0.79
N ALA A 146 -3.05 -1.65 -0.75
CA ALA A 146 -2.06 -2.46 -0.04
C ALA A 146 -0.66 -2.22 -0.60
N GLY A 147 -0.50 -2.24 -1.93
CA GLY A 147 0.76 -1.94 -2.59
C GLY A 147 1.28 -0.53 -2.32
N LEU A 148 0.41 0.47 -2.28
CA LEU A 148 0.79 1.86 -2.02
C LEU A 148 1.28 2.09 -0.59
N PHE A 149 0.66 1.40 0.38
CA PHE A 149 0.93 1.64 1.80
C PHE A 149 1.92 0.67 2.45
N HIS A 150 2.22 -0.48 1.83
CA HIS A 150 2.93 -1.57 2.52
C HIS A 150 4.24 -1.17 3.21
N GLU A 151 4.95 -0.22 2.65
CA GLU A 151 6.20 0.29 3.21
C GLU A 151 6.09 1.73 3.75
N CYS A 152 4.89 2.22 4.07
CA CYS A 152 4.70 3.61 4.53
C CYS A 152 5.44 3.97 5.83
N GLY A 153 5.95 2.98 6.56
CA GLY A 153 6.85 3.18 7.71
C GLY A 153 8.26 3.64 7.31
N VAL A 154 8.75 3.25 6.11
CA VAL A 154 10.09 3.58 5.63
C VAL A 154 10.37 5.09 5.64
N PRO A 155 9.56 5.95 5.00
CA PRO A 155 9.83 7.38 5.01
C PRO A 155 9.75 8.02 6.40
N ILE A 156 9.03 7.43 7.34
CA ILE A 156 8.99 7.89 8.74
C ILE A 156 10.30 7.55 9.45
N LEU A 157 10.84 6.35 9.23
CA LEU A 157 12.16 5.96 9.72
C LEU A 157 13.26 6.82 9.09
N MET A 158 13.16 7.17 7.80
CA MET A 158 14.08 8.12 7.16
C MET A 158 14.10 9.49 7.86
N GLN A 159 12.93 9.99 8.28
CA GLN A 159 12.85 11.27 9.00
C GLN A 159 13.44 11.17 10.41
N ARG A 160 13.23 10.05 11.08
CA ARG A 160 13.68 9.87 12.47
C ARG A 160 15.16 9.57 12.59
N PHE A 161 15.72 8.80 11.67
CA PHE A 161 17.10 8.33 11.72
C PHE A 161 17.91 8.89 10.54
N PRO A 162 18.75 9.92 10.75
CA PRO A 162 19.51 10.55 9.66
C PRO A 162 20.42 9.59 8.87
N GLU A 163 20.92 8.53 9.51
CA GLU A 163 21.75 7.50 8.90
C GLU A 163 20.97 6.47 8.07
N TYR A 164 19.64 6.42 8.18
CA TYR A 164 18.80 5.38 7.59
C TYR A 164 19.01 5.23 6.08
N CYS A 165 18.93 6.33 5.33
CA CYS A 165 19.13 6.32 3.87
C CYS A 165 20.52 5.82 3.48
N LYS A 166 21.56 6.16 4.25
CA LYS A 166 22.93 5.71 4.01
C LYS A 166 23.09 4.23 4.36
N SER A 167 22.55 3.80 5.50
CA SER A 167 22.63 2.42 5.98
C SER A 167 22.04 1.43 4.97
N PHE A 168 20.89 1.76 4.40
CA PHE A 168 20.21 0.92 3.42
C PHE A 168 20.45 1.33 1.96
N ARG A 169 21.37 2.26 1.69
CA ARG A 169 21.73 2.71 0.32
C ARG A 169 20.53 3.11 -0.54
N LEU A 170 19.51 3.72 0.07
CA LEU A 170 18.24 4.01 -0.61
C LEU A 170 18.37 4.96 -1.81
N ASN A 171 19.39 5.84 -1.79
CA ASN A 171 19.68 6.72 -2.92
C ASN A 171 20.13 5.97 -4.19
N GLN A 172 20.53 4.71 -4.07
CA GLN A 172 20.96 3.90 -5.23
C GLN A 172 19.80 3.21 -5.93
N GLY A 173 18.62 3.09 -5.26
CA GLY A 173 17.40 2.49 -5.82
C GLY A 173 17.43 0.96 -6.00
N SER A 174 18.59 0.33 -5.76
CA SER A 174 18.79 -1.11 -5.92
C SER A 174 18.70 -1.89 -4.60
N HIS A 175 18.68 -1.19 -3.48
CA HIS A 175 18.61 -1.77 -2.16
C HIS A 175 17.36 -1.28 -1.45
N TRP A 176 16.81 -2.14 -0.62
CA TRP A 176 15.62 -1.85 0.16
C TRP A 176 15.79 -2.35 1.59
N PRO A 177 15.23 -1.69 2.58
CA PRO A 177 15.44 -2.08 3.97
C PRO A 177 14.95 -3.51 4.23
N ASP A 178 15.78 -4.31 4.90
CA ASP A 178 15.36 -5.56 5.51
C ASP A 178 14.82 -5.26 6.92
N PHE A 179 13.62 -5.73 7.22
CA PHE A 179 12.95 -5.42 8.49
C PHE A 179 13.69 -6.01 9.71
N ARG A 180 14.44 -7.11 9.53
CA ARG A 180 15.26 -7.71 10.61
C ARG A 180 16.47 -6.84 10.91
N GLU A 181 17.11 -6.30 9.85
CA GLU A 181 18.24 -5.38 10.01
C GLU A 181 17.81 -4.05 10.64
N GLU A 182 16.58 -3.60 10.34
CA GLU A 182 15.97 -2.45 11.03
C GLU A 182 15.76 -2.73 12.52
N ASP A 183 15.20 -3.89 12.87
CA ASP A 183 15.00 -4.29 14.27
C ASP A 183 16.30 -4.32 15.06
N GLU A 184 17.36 -4.86 14.47
CA GLU A 184 18.69 -4.91 15.10
C GLU A 184 19.28 -3.50 15.34
N ARG A 185 19.08 -2.57 14.39
CA ARG A 185 19.69 -1.24 14.43
C ARG A 185 18.86 -0.20 15.18
N PHE A 186 17.53 -0.25 15.02
CA PHE A 186 16.62 0.81 15.47
C PHE A 186 15.62 0.33 16.52
N HIS A 187 15.64 -0.95 16.88
CA HIS A 187 14.71 -1.60 17.81
C HIS A 187 13.24 -1.47 17.40
N THR A 188 13.01 -1.26 16.12
CA THR A 188 11.73 -1.25 15.45
C THR A 188 11.94 -1.33 13.93
N ASN A 189 10.90 -1.60 13.17
CA ASN A 189 10.99 -1.74 11.72
C ASN A 189 9.83 -1.06 11.00
N HIS A 190 9.96 -0.91 9.66
CA HIS A 190 8.97 -0.23 8.84
C HIS A 190 7.60 -0.90 8.86
N THR A 191 7.50 -2.21 9.08
CA THR A 191 6.21 -2.90 9.13
C THR A 191 5.42 -2.54 10.39
N VAL A 192 6.11 -2.40 11.53
CA VAL A 192 5.51 -1.97 12.81
C VAL A 192 5.09 -0.51 12.73
N VAL A 193 6.00 0.36 12.29
CA VAL A 193 5.71 1.81 12.15
C VAL A 193 4.57 2.03 11.17
N GLY A 194 4.61 1.38 10.01
CA GLY A 194 3.56 1.46 8.99
C GLY A 194 2.21 0.96 9.49
N TYR A 195 2.17 -0.15 10.24
CA TYR A 195 0.96 -0.66 10.88
C TYR A 195 0.34 0.37 11.81
N LEU A 196 1.12 0.96 12.70
CA LEU A 196 0.62 1.98 13.64
C LEU A 196 0.13 3.24 12.92
N VAL A 197 0.78 3.65 11.84
CA VAL A 197 0.33 4.76 10.99
C VAL A 197 -1.01 4.45 10.34
N THR A 198 -1.15 3.29 9.72
CA THR A 198 -2.40 2.89 9.05
C THR A 198 -3.56 2.74 10.02
N LYS A 199 -3.31 2.22 11.23
CA LYS A 199 -4.28 2.19 12.33
C LYS A 199 -4.67 3.60 12.79
N HIS A 200 -3.70 4.46 13.05
CA HIS A 200 -3.94 5.85 13.47
C HIS A 200 -4.75 6.65 12.43
N TRP A 201 -4.57 6.33 11.14
CA TRP A 201 -5.29 6.98 10.05
C TRP A 201 -6.63 6.29 9.71
N ASN A 202 -7.08 5.36 10.55
CA ASN A 202 -8.33 4.60 10.36
C ASN A 202 -8.44 3.98 8.96
N LEU A 203 -7.36 3.35 8.50
CA LEU A 203 -7.42 2.53 7.29
C LEU A 203 -8.12 1.20 7.59
N PRO A 204 -8.74 0.57 6.58
CA PRO A 204 -9.35 -0.73 6.75
C PRO A 204 -8.38 -1.76 7.31
N GLU A 205 -8.87 -2.68 8.16
CA GLU A 205 -8.04 -3.67 8.85
C GLU A 205 -7.22 -4.53 7.88
N TYR A 206 -7.78 -4.92 6.74
CA TYR A 206 -7.05 -5.70 5.73
C TYR A 206 -5.82 -4.94 5.17
N ILE A 207 -5.85 -3.61 5.11
CA ILE A 207 -4.68 -2.78 4.75
C ILE A 207 -3.66 -2.79 5.89
N CYS A 208 -4.11 -2.60 7.14
CA CYS A 208 -3.24 -2.63 8.30
C CYS A 208 -2.49 -3.98 8.40
N GLN A 209 -3.21 -5.08 8.19
CA GLN A 209 -2.64 -6.43 8.16
C GLN A 209 -1.65 -6.61 7.00
N ALA A 210 -1.99 -6.14 5.79
CA ALA A 210 -1.10 -6.20 4.65
C ALA A 210 0.21 -5.42 4.91
N VAL A 211 0.12 -4.24 5.48
CA VAL A 211 1.30 -3.44 5.88
C VAL A 211 2.13 -4.15 6.94
N ARG A 212 1.48 -4.74 7.95
CA ARG A 212 2.19 -5.42 9.05
C ARG A 212 2.91 -6.68 8.61
N PHE A 213 2.32 -7.46 7.72
CA PHE A 213 2.73 -8.84 7.43
C PHE A 213 3.24 -9.08 6.01
N HIS A 214 3.56 -8.02 5.24
CA HIS A 214 3.99 -8.21 3.85
C HIS A 214 5.34 -8.93 3.68
N HIS A 215 6.13 -9.07 4.74
CA HIS A 215 7.35 -9.89 4.76
C HIS A 215 7.11 -11.28 5.35
N GLU A 216 6.05 -11.46 6.16
CA GLU A 216 5.81 -12.68 6.93
C GLU A 216 4.41 -13.21 6.66
N ARG A 217 4.22 -14.54 6.75
CA ARG A 217 2.90 -15.18 6.52
C ARG A 217 2.33 -15.84 7.77
N LEU A 218 3.14 -16.04 8.80
CA LEU A 218 2.81 -16.91 9.94
C LEU A 218 1.68 -16.40 10.84
N ASN A 219 1.45 -15.10 10.88
CA ASN A 219 0.50 -14.45 11.80
C ASN A 219 -0.59 -13.65 11.08
N VAL A 220 -0.75 -13.88 9.78
CA VAL A 220 -1.74 -13.15 8.97
C VAL A 220 -3.12 -13.75 9.21
N ASP A 221 -4.12 -12.89 9.43
CA ASP A 221 -5.50 -13.33 9.44
C ASP A 221 -5.87 -13.92 8.06
N HIS A 222 -6.63 -15.02 8.07
CA HIS A 222 -7.03 -15.69 6.83
C HIS A 222 -7.72 -14.74 5.84
N ALA A 223 -8.49 -13.78 6.35
CA ALA A 223 -9.15 -12.77 5.51
C ALA A 223 -8.18 -11.79 4.80
N ALA A 224 -6.96 -11.62 5.31
CA ALA A 224 -5.94 -10.76 4.73
C ALA A 224 -4.85 -11.54 3.95
N LEU A 225 -4.81 -12.87 4.11
CA LEU A 225 -3.74 -13.71 3.57
C LEU A 225 -3.62 -13.62 2.04
N THR A 226 -4.75 -13.63 1.34
CA THR A 226 -4.79 -13.51 -0.11
C THR A 226 -4.26 -12.15 -0.57
N LEU A 227 -4.61 -11.08 0.13
CA LEU A 227 -4.10 -9.74 -0.17
C LEU A 227 -2.60 -9.62 0.08
N VAL A 228 -2.09 -10.21 1.17
CA VAL A 228 -0.66 -10.30 1.46
C VAL A 228 0.06 -11.10 0.37
N SER A 229 -0.54 -12.19 -0.12
CA SER A 229 0.04 -13.01 -1.19
C SER A 229 0.12 -12.27 -2.53
N ILE A 230 -0.93 -11.52 -2.88
CA ILE A 230 -0.92 -10.62 -4.05
C ILE A 230 0.23 -9.61 -3.92
N LEU A 231 0.37 -8.99 -2.76
CA LEU A 231 1.41 -8.01 -2.48
C LEU A 231 2.82 -8.61 -2.56
N GLN A 232 3.02 -9.80 -1.99
CA GLN A 232 4.30 -10.52 -2.05
C GLN A 232 4.69 -10.87 -3.49
N MET A 233 3.73 -11.32 -4.32
CA MET A 233 3.96 -11.57 -5.74
C MET A 233 4.29 -10.26 -6.50
N ALA A 234 3.58 -9.18 -6.22
CA ALA A 234 3.86 -7.88 -6.83
C ALA A 234 5.28 -7.37 -6.50
N ARG A 235 5.71 -7.53 -5.25
CA ARG A 235 7.08 -7.20 -4.82
C ARG A 235 8.13 -8.07 -5.52
N TYR A 236 7.87 -9.36 -5.66
CA TYR A 236 8.75 -10.24 -6.44
C TYR A 236 8.86 -9.80 -7.90
N LEU A 237 7.72 -9.52 -8.57
CA LEU A 237 7.72 -9.06 -9.96
C LEU A 237 8.46 -7.73 -10.13
N HIS A 238 8.29 -6.81 -9.18
CA HIS A 238 9.04 -5.56 -9.15
C HIS A 238 10.56 -5.82 -9.03
N LYS A 239 11.00 -6.69 -8.11
CA LYS A 239 12.40 -7.08 -7.99
C LYS A 239 12.93 -7.70 -9.29
N LYS A 240 12.13 -8.58 -9.94
CA LYS A 240 12.46 -9.20 -11.22
C LYS A 240 12.67 -8.15 -12.33
N LEU A 241 11.81 -7.13 -12.42
CA LEU A 241 11.96 -6.01 -13.37
C LEU A 241 13.29 -5.27 -13.18
N HIS A 242 13.68 -5.05 -11.95
CA HIS A 242 14.92 -4.34 -11.61
C HIS A 242 16.14 -5.26 -11.46
N ARG A 243 16.04 -6.56 -11.81
CA ARG A 243 17.09 -7.58 -11.71
C ARG A 243 17.66 -7.74 -10.30
N ILE A 244 16.81 -7.56 -9.30
CA ILE A 244 17.14 -7.74 -7.89
C ILE A 244 16.78 -9.19 -7.51
N ASN A 245 17.73 -9.89 -6.86
CA ASN A 245 17.48 -11.24 -6.36
C ASN A 245 16.46 -11.22 -5.21
N ASP A 246 15.56 -12.20 -5.18
CA ASP A 246 14.56 -12.37 -4.12
C ASP A 246 14.62 -13.79 -3.55
N PRO A 247 15.43 -14.04 -2.52
CA PRO A 247 15.52 -15.35 -1.90
C PRO A 247 14.20 -15.77 -1.24
N ASP A 248 13.42 -14.83 -0.72
CA ASP A 248 12.14 -15.12 -0.03
C ASP A 248 11.12 -15.72 -1.00
N TRP A 249 11.19 -15.37 -2.30
CA TRP A 249 10.33 -15.94 -3.32
C TRP A 249 10.55 -17.44 -3.51
N ALA A 250 11.81 -17.88 -3.54
CA ALA A 250 12.13 -19.28 -3.73
C ALA A 250 11.56 -20.18 -2.63
N GLU A 251 11.48 -19.67 -1.40
CA GLU A 251 10.95 -20.40 -0.26
C GLU A 251 9.42 -20.39 -0.18
N ASN A 252 8.78 -19.30 -0.64
CA ASN A 252 7.36 -19.06 -0.39
C ASN A 252 6.48 -19.12 -1.65
N SER A 253 7.06 -19.23 -2.86
CA SER A 253 6.35 -19.11 -4.14
C SER A 253 5.17 -20.08 -4.27
N GLY A 254 5.34 -21.34 -3.90
CA GLY A 254 4.26 -22.35 -4.00
C GLY A 254 3.03 -21.97 -3.17
N GLN A 255 3.24 -21.48 -1.95
CA GLN A 255 2.13 -21.06 -1.08
C GLN A 255 1.49 -19.75 -1.58
N ILE A 256 2.29 -18.82 -2.11
CA ILE A 256 1.79 -17.57 -2.68
C ILE A 256 0.94 -17.86 -3.91
N LEU A 257 1.44 -18.67 -4.84
CA LEU A 257 0.74 -19.07 -6.05
C LEU A 257 -0.57 -19.80 -5.74
N PHE A 258 -0.53 -20.74 -4.80
CA PHE A 258 -1.73 -21.47 -4.36
C PHE A 258 -2.80 -20.48 -3.84
N GLU A 259 -2.42 -19.55 -2.97
CA GLU A 259 -3.34 -18.61 -2.35
C GLU A 259 -4.00 -17.66 -3.37
N ILE A 260 -3.27 -17.27 -4.42
CA ILE A 260 -3.80 -16.42 -5.49
C ILE A 260 -4.45 -17.21 -6.64
N GLY A 261 -4.52 -18.54 -6.54
CA GLY A 261 -5.16 -19.40 -7.53
C GLY A 261 -4.38 -19.53 -8.85
N VAL A 262 -3.05 -19.47 -8.79
CA VAL A 262 -2.15 -19.69 -9.95
C VAL A 262 -1.45 -21.04 -9.79
N SER A 263 -1.54 -21.91 -10.81
CA SER A 263 -0.81 -23.18 -10.79
C SER A 263 0.70 -22.96 -10.97
N GLU A 264 1.53 -23.84 -10.39
CA GLU A 264 2.99 -23.75 -10.55
C GLU A 264 3.41 -23.84 -12.03
N GLU A 265 2.73 -24.68 -12.82
CA GLU A 265 2.97 -24.83 -14.25
C GLU A 265 2.62 -23.56 -15.04
N GLY A 266 1.54 -22.86 -14.69
CA GLY A 266 1.09 -21.62 -15.34
C GLY A 266 1.75 -20.36 -14.79
N ALA A 267 2.55 -20.48 -13.73
CA ALA A 267 3.10 -19.31 -13.05
C ALA A 267 3.99 -18.44 -13.95
N GLY A 268 4.79 -19.07 -14.83
CA GLY A 268 5.66 -18.37 -15.78
C GLY A 268 4.86 -17.47 -16.71
N GLU A 269 3.88 -18.04 -17.42
CA GLU A 269 3.01 -17.33 -18.35
C GLU A 269 2.21 -16.22 -17.64
N PHE A 270 1.66 -16.53 -16.45
CA PHE A 270 0.93 -15.54 -15.67
C PHE A 270 1.78 -14.32 -15.30
N MET A 271 3.03 -14.55 -14.88
CA MET A 271 3.96 -13.47 -14.53
C MET A 271 4.34 -12.62 -15.74
N GLU A 272 4.60 -13.24 -16.91
CA GLU A 272 4.87 -12.53 -18.15
C GLU A 272 3.69 -11.65 -18.56
N ASP A 273 2.49 -12.18 -18.53
CA ASP A 273 1.26 -11.46 -18.77
C ASP A 273 1.06 -10.25 -17.85
N VAL A 274 1.38 -10.41 -16.55
CA VAL A 274 1.30 -9.29 -15.59
C VAL A 274 2.31 -8.21 -15.93
N LEU A 275 3.55 -8.59 -16.28
CA LEU A 275 4.61 -7.65 -16.61
C LEU A 275 4.34 -6.93 -17.95
N GLU A 276 3.85 -7.65 -18.97
CA GLU A 276 3.43 -7.03 -20.24
C GLU A 276 2.35 -5.99 -20.02
N LYS A 277 1.34 -6.34 -19.21
CA LYS A 277 0.25 -5.42 -18.86
C LYS A 277 0.77 -4.21 -18.07
N PHE A 278 1.70 -4.42 -17.15
CA PHE A 278 2.32 -3.34 -16.39
C PHE A 278 3.06 -2.35 -17.31
N HIS A 279 3.87 -2.83 -18.26
CA HIS A 279 4.57 -1.97 -19.24
C HIS A 279 3.61 -1.18 -20.12
N HIS A 280 2.50 -1.81 -20.53
CA HIS A 280 1.50 -1.13 -21.35
C HIS A 280 0.73 -0.04 -20.57
N ASP A 281 0.54 -0.22 -19.27
CA ASP A 281 -0.27 0.66 -18.41
C ASP A 281 0.57 1.74 -17.68
N GLN A 282 1.90 1.73 -17.82
CA GLN A 282 2.75 2.83 -17.36
C GLN A 282 2.45 4.10 -18.16
N PRO A 283 2.35 5.27 -17.50
CA PRO A 283 2.02 6.54 -18.14
C PRO A 283 3.13 7.06 -19.04
#